data_dccb5e6ce447dff76113c2015b434e66
#
_entry.id   dccb5e6ce447dff76113c2015b434e66
#
_cell.length_a   1.000
_cell.length_b   1.000
_cell.length_c   1.000
_cell.angle_alpha   90.00
_cell.angle_beta   90.00
_cell.angle_gamma   90.00
#
_symmetry.space_group_name_H-M   'P 1'
#
loop_
_entity.id
_entity.type
_entity.pdbx_description
1 polymer ?
#
loop_
_entity_poly.entity_id
_entity_poly.type
_entity_poly.pdbx_seq_one_letter_code
_entity_poly.pdbx_strand_id
1 'polypeptide(L)'
;MTGNPISVNGKSYAWPQAPLVVVCVDGSEPAYMDEAVAAGRMPWLAGVREKGTDRIADCVVPSFTNPNNISIVTGTPPSVHGISGNFFYDPTTGEEVMMNDPKLMRCDTLLAKFADAGAKVVVITAKDKLRRQLGNKLDGVCFSSEKADEATLKENGIEGVVEMVGMPVPLVYSAELSEFIFAAGVKIMERDRPDIMYLSTTDYIQHKHAPGSPVANDFYAMMDGYWAQLDALGCTVALTADHGMNAKHDPETGEVNVVYLQDLIDGWIGAGKARVILPITDPYVVHHGALGSYATVYLADETERATVTEKLSGLTGVREVLSNAEACDQFELPPERVGDLVVTGERHMTLGSSADKHDLSGLTEPLRSHGGPTEQRVPLIVNRAAPGLASDTPLRNFSIFDVALNFAEVPEQARGAAE
;
A
#
# COMPACT_ATOMS: atom_id res chain seq x y z
N MET A 1 -25.97 -16.50 4.18
CA MET A 1 -26.52 -15.86 5.43
C MET A 1 -26.46 -14.36 5.25
N THR A 2 -27.55 -13.63 5.40
CA THR A 2 -27.56 -12.17 5.43
C THR A 2 -27.20 -11.73 6.87
N GLY A 3 -25.91 -11.38 7.08
CA GLY A 3 -25.47 -10.80 8.35
C GLY A 3 -25.95 -9.35 8.51
N ASN A 4 -25.98 -8.86 9.73
CA ASN A 4 -26.27 -7.45 10.00
C ASN A 4 -25.05 -6.59 9.56
N PRO A 5 -25.28 -5.32 9.17
CA PRO A 5 -24.18 -4.39 8.95
C PRO A 5 -23.31 -4.29 10.21
N ILE A 6 -22.00 -4.15 10.01
CA ILE A 6 -21.05 -3.97 11.11
C ILE A 6 -20.54 -2.51 11.16
N SER A 7 -20.30 -2.01 12.36
CA SER A 7 -19.73 -0.69 12.58
C SER A 7 -18.26 -0.83 12.97
N VAL A 8 -17.36 -0.19 12.20
CA VAL A 8 -15.93 -0.19 12.45
C VAL A 8 -15.42 1.23 12.27
N ASN A 9 -14.69 1.74 13.26
CA ASN A 9 -14.03 3.04 13.22
C ASN A 9 -14.93 4.20 12.78
N GLY A 10 -16.19 4.18 13.25
CA GLY A 10 -17.18 5.23 12.96
C GLY A 10 -17.90 5.10 11.62
N LYS A 11 -17.66 4.06 10.84
CA LYS A 11 -18.36 3.76 9.59
C LYS A 11 -19.15 2.46 9.68
N SER A 12 -20.23 2.36 8.91
CA SER A 12 -21.06 1.15 8.80
C SER A 12 -20.79 0.45 7.46
N TYR A 13 -20.62 -0.86 7.50
CA TYR A 13 -20.36 -1.70 6.33
C TYR A 13 -21.42 -2.78 6.24
N ALA A 14 -22.04 -2.92 5.08
CA ALA A 14 -23.00 -3.99 4.83
C ALA A 14 -22.29 -5.36 4.86
N TRP A 15 -23.05 -6.40 5.22
CA TRP A 15 -22.57 -7.77 5.10
C TRP A 15 -22.37 -8.13 3.62
N PRO A 16 -21.27 -8.81 3.25
CA PRO A 16 -21.04 -9.19 1.85
C PRO A 16 -22.16 -10.09 1.33
N GLN A 17 -22.77 -9.71 0.20
CA GLN A 17 -23.84 -10.47 -0.46
C GLN A 17 -23.31 -11.55 -1.40
N ALA A 18 -22.04 -11.47 -1.77
CA ALA A 18 -21.24 -12.47 -2.46
C ALA A 18 -19.84 -12.44 -1.85
N PRO A 19 -19.01 -13.47 -2.03
CA PRO A 19 -17.62 -13.42 -1.60
C PRO A 19 -16.95 -12.15 -2.10
N LEU A 20 -16.35 -11.36 -1.20
CA LEU A 20 -15.63 -10.14 -1.52
C LEU A 20 -14.13 -10.41 -1.54
N VAL A 21 -13.47 -10.11 -2.64
CA VAL A 21 -12.01 -10.14 -2.76
C VAL A 21 -11.52 -8.72 -2.97
N VAL A 22 -10.84 -8.17 -1.98
CA VAL A 22 -10.16 -6.88 -2.09
C VAL A 22 -8.68 -7.11 -2.37
N VAL A 23 -8.19 -6.52 -3.45
CA VAL A 23 -6.80 -6.62 -3.88
C VAL A 23 -6.12 -5.27 -3.73
N CYS A 24 -5.00 -5.24 -3.02
CA CYS A 24 -4.06 -4.14 -3.01
C CYS A 24 -2.88 -4.51 -3.93
N VAL A 25 -2.81 -3.85 -5.09
CA VAL A 25 -1.71 -4.02 -6.03
C VAL A 25 -0.62 -3.01 -5.69
N ASP A 26 0.40 -3.45 -4.97
CA ASP A 26 1.49 -2.61 -4.46
C ASP A 26 2.17 -1.83 -5.60
N GLY A 27 2.32 -0.52 -5.39
CA GLY A 27 2.99 0.37 -6.33
C GLY A 27 2.25 0.64 -7.65
N SER A 28 0.96 0.26 -7.76
CA SER A 28 0.21 0.35 -9.01
C SER A 28 -0.38 1.75 -9.24
N GLU A 29 0.39 2.62 -9.90
CA GLU A 29 -0.22 3.83 -10.47
C GLU A 29 -1.16 3.46 -11.65
N PRO A 30 -2.18 4.30 -11.95
CA PRO A 30 -3.16 4.00 -13.00
C PRO A 30 -2.56 3.68 -14.36
N ALA A 31 -1.43 4.31 -14.73
CA ALA A 31 -0.77 4.11 -16.02
C ALA A 31 -0.36 2.65 -16.28
N TYR A 32 -0.04 1.85 -15.26
CA TYR A 32 0.26 0.43 -15.46
C TYR A 32 -0.92 -0.34 -16.05
N MET A 33 -2.10 -0.13 -15.49
CA MET A 33 -3.32 -0.77 -15.98
C MET A 33 -3.76 -0.19 -17.32
N ASP A 34 -3.62 1.12 -17.51
CA ASP A 34 -4.00 1.81 -18.75
C ASP A 34 -3.18 1.30 -19.94
N GLU A 35 -1.86 1.23 -19.79
CA GLU A 35 -0.95 0.74 -20.83
C GLU A 35 -1.15 -0.76 -21.12
N ALA A 36 -1.35 -1.58 -20.07
CA ALA A 36 -1.60 -3.00 -20.27
C ALA A 36 -2.96 -3.29 -20.93
N VAL A 37 -4.01 -2.51 -20.61
CA VAL A 37 -5.31 -2.57 -21.31
C VAL A 37 -5.16 -2.11 -22.76
N ALA A 38 -4.48 -1.00 -23.00
CA ALA A 38 -4.25 -0.49 -24.36
C ALA A 38 -3.46 -1.48 -25.23
N ALA A 39 -2.54 -2.23 -24.62
CA ALA A 39 -1.79 -3.32 -25.27
C ALA A 39 -2.60 -4.62 -25.44
N GLY A 40 -3.88 -4.67 -25.00
CA GLY A 40 -4.74 -5.85 -25.09
C GLY A 40 -4.33 -6.97 -24.12
N ARG A 41 -3.54 -6.66 -23.08
CA ARG A 41 -3.00 -7.64 -22.12
C ARG A 41 -3.94 -7.90 -20.94
N MET A 42 -4.95 -7.05 -20.70
CA MET A 42 -5.91 -7.16 -19.59
C MET A 42 -7.36 -7.17 -20.09
N PRO A 43 -7.80 -8.25 -20.75
CA PRO A 43 -9.15 -8.33 -21.32
C PRO A 43 -10.26 -8.33 -20.28
N TRP A 44 -10.05 -8.93 -19.09
CA TRP A 44 -11.03 -8.89 -18.03
C TRP A 44 -11.22 -7.46 -17.50
N LEU A 45 -10.13 -6.75 -17.21
CA LEU A 45 -10.20 -5.37 -16.72
C LEU A 45 -10.83 -4.44 -17.76
N ALA A 46 -10.53 -4.61 -19.06
CA ALA A 46 -11.19 -3.87 -20.12
C ALA A 46 -12.71 -4.03 -20.07
N GLY A 47 -13.20 -5.26 -19.86
CA GLY A 47 -14.63 -5.53 -19.69
C GLY A 47 -15.22 -4.96 -18.39
N VAL A 48 -14.44 -4.92 -17.31
CA VAL A 48 -14.84 -4.31 -16.03
C VAL A 48 -15.01 -2.79 -16.18
N ARG A 49 -14.10 -2.12 -16.89
CA ARG A 49 -14.19 -0.67 -17.17
C ARG A 49 -15.46 -0.26 -17.92
N GLU A 50 -16.03 -1.17 -18.69
CA GLU A 50 -17.29 -0.91 -19.42
C GLU A 50 -18.54 -1.09 -18.55
N LYS A 51 -18.52 -2.00 -17.56
CA LYS A 51 -19.73 -2.48 -16.87
C LYS A 51 -19.67 -2.33 -15.35
N GLY A 52 -18.49 -2.24 -14.80
CA GLY A 52 -18.23 -2.12 -13.36
C GLY A 52 -18.08 -0.66 -12.92
N THR A 53 -17.34 -0.51 -11.84
CA THR A 53 -16.95 0.81 -11.30
C THR A 53 -15.46 0.99 -11.55
N ASP A 54 -15.06 2.03 -12.28
CA ASP A 54 -13.67 2.40 -12.54
C ASP A 54 -13.46 3.86 -12.16
N ARG A 55 -12.71 4.08 -11.09
CA ARG A 55 -12.47 5.39 -10.50
C ARG A 55 -10.98 5.52 -10.12
N ILE A 56 -10.57 6.75 -9.91
CA ILE A 56 -9.29 7.09 -9.30
C ILE A 56 -9.53 7.50 -7.86
N ALA A 57 -8.67 7.05 -6.98
CA ALA A 57 -8.63 7.42 -5.57
C ALA A 57 -7.26 8.02 -5.21
N ASP A 58 -7.20 8.68 -4.06
CA ASP A 58 -5.96 9.13 -3.48
C ASP A 58 -5.57 8.22 -2.30
N CYS A 59 -4.35 7.71 -2.30
CA CYS A 59 -3.80 7.01 -1.14
C CYS A 59 -3.43 8.01 -0.03
N VAL A 60 -3.06 7.54 1.16
CA VAL A 60 -2.54 8.43 2.22
C VAL A 60 -1.10 8.85 1.92
N VAL A 61 -0.69 10.00 2.46
CA VAL A 61 0.71 10.45 2.45
C VAL A 61 1.25 10.31 3.87
N PRO A 62 2.44 9.69 4.05
CA PRO A 62 3.35 9.21 3.01
C PRO A 62 2.76 8.05 2.21
N SER A 63 2.99 8.09 0.90
CA SER A 63 2.54 7.06 -0.03
C SER A 63 3.48 5.84 0.07
N PHE A 64 3.41 5.14 1.21
CA PHE A 64 4.19 3.96 1.58
C PHE A 64 3.27 2.76 1.81
N THR A 65 3.81 1.57 1.60
CA THR A 65 3.09 0.29 1.74
C THR A 65 2.44 0.14 3.11
N ASN A 66 3.19 0.37 4.19
CA ASN A 66 2.69 0.08 5.54
C ASN A 66 1.50 0.97 5.94
N PRO A 67 1.58 2.33 5.96
CA PRO A 67 0.44 3.16 6.35
C PRO A 67 -0.77 2.97 5.44
N ASN A 68 -0.56 2.74 4.14
CA ASN A 68 -1.66 2.59 3.19
C ASN A 68 -2.39 1.25 3.30
N ASN A 69 -1.68 0.12 3.45
CA ASN A 69 -2.34 -1.15 3.71
C ASN A 69 -3.16 -1.09 5.01
N ILE A 70 -2.63 -0.46 6.07
CA ILE A 70 -3.38 -0.29 7.33
C ILE A 70 -4.58 0.65 7.13
N SER A 71 -4.45 1.74 6.38
CA SER A 71 -5.59 2.60 6.01
C SER A 71 -6.67 1.81 5.27
N ILE A 72 -6.31 0.99 4.28
CA ILE A 72 -7.25 0.17 3.51
C ILE A 72 -8.04 -0.77 4.44
N VAL A 73 -7.35 -1.53 5.30
CA VAL A 73 -8.02 -2.52 6.15
C VAL A 73 -8.68 -1.95 7.40
N THR A 74 -8.46 -0.67 7.73
CA THR A 74 -9.15 0.01 8.83
C THR A 74 -10.24 0.98 8.36
N GLY A 75 -10.23 1.35 7.06
CA GLY A 75 -11.11 2.35 6.49
C GLY A 75 -10.85 3.77 7.01
N THR A 76 -9.62 4.06 7.52
CA THR A 76 -9.29 5.30 8.22
C THR A 76 -7.90 5.83 7.84
N PRO A 77 -7.62 7.13 8.04
CA PRO A 77 -6.29 7.70 7.80
C PRO A 77 -5.31 7.41 8.96
N PRO A 78 -4.00 7.69 8.78
CA PRO A 78 -2.94 7.51 9.77
C PRO A 78 -3.20 8.19 11.12
N SER A 79 -3.85 9.36 11.14
CA SER A 79 -4.23 10.05 12.37
C SER A 79 -5.11 9.21 13.30
N VAL A 80 -5.92 8.30 12.72
CA VAL A 80 -6.80 7.40 13.46
C VAL A 80 -6.10 6.10 13.80
N HIS A 81 -5.52 5.40 12.80
CA HIS A 81 -4.90 4.08 13.04
C HIS A 81 -3.47 4.15 13.58
N GLY A 82 -2.82 5.30 13.54
CA GLY A 82 -1.53 5.55 14.18
C GLY A 82 -0.28 5.16 13.39
N ILE A 83 -0.38 4.51 12.24
CA ILE A 83 0.78 4.06 11.45
C ILE A 83 1.10 5.11 10.38
N SER A 84 2.20 5.84 10.54
CA SER A 84 2.60 6.97 9.68
C SER A 84 3.81 6.67 8.77
N GLY A 85 4.31 5.44 8.78
CA GLY A 85 5.47 5.02 7.98
C GLY A 85 5.95 3.63 8.39
N ASN A 86 7.17 3.27 8.01
CA ASN A 86 7.78 2.02 8.47
C ASN A 86 8.46 2.19 9.84
N PHE A 87 8.87 3.42 10.18
CA PHE A 87 9.42 3.76 11.49
C PHE A 87 9.32 5.27 11.76
N PHE A 88 9.51 5.69 13.00
CA PHE A 88 9.63 7.08 13.41
C PHE A 88 10.71 7.20 14.50
N TYR A 89 11.21 8.41 14.71
CA TYR A 89 12.08 8.72 15.83
C TYR A 89 11.25 9.25 17.00
N ASP A 90 11.39 8.62 18.16
CA ASP A 90 10.78 9.10 19.40
C ASP A 90 11.79 9.98 20.15
N PRO A 91 11.60 11.31 20.16
CA PRO A 91 12.53 12.21 20.82
C PRO A 91 12.53 12.05 22.35
N THR A 92 11.52 11.43 22.95
CA THR A 92 11.45 11.21 24.39
C THR A 92 12.35 10.09 24.86
N THR A 93 12.52 9.04 24.04
CA THR A 93 13.39 7.90 24.30
C THR A 93 14.74 7.99 23.57
N GLY A 94 14.80 8.78 22.50
CA GLY A 94 15.95 8.84 21.61
C GLY A 94 16.08 7.63 20.66
N GLU A 95 15.02 6.84 20.51
CA GLU A 95 15.03 5.59 19.75
C GLU A 95 14.26 5.73 18.42
N GLU A 96 14.67 4.95 17.44
CA GLU A 96 13.91 4.70 16.21
C GLU A 96 12.97 3.53 16.43
N VAL A 97 11.66 3.78 16.33
CA VAL A 97 10.60 2.83 16.65
C VAL A 97 10.04 2.25 15.35
N MET A 98 10.23 0.94 15.14
CA MET A 98 9.67 0.23 14.00
C MET A 98 8.15 0.11 14.09
N MET A 99 7.45 0.53 13.05
CA MET A 99 5.97 0.56 12.99
C MET A 99 5.34 -0.73 12.43
N ASN A 100 6.00 -1.87 12.63
CA ASN A 100 5.50 -3.21 12.25
C ASN A 100 4.89 -4.00 13.43
N ASP A 101 4.95 -3.48 14.66
CA ASP A 101 4.27 -4.09 15.81
C ASP A 101 2.78 -3.72 15.81
N PRO A 102 1.87 -4.70 15.79
CA PRO A 102 0.42 -4.47 15.89
C PRO A 102 -0.02 -3.63 17.08
N LYS A 103 0.76 -3.60 18.17
CA LYS A 103 0.47 -2.77 19.36
C LYS A 103 0.49 -1.27 19.07
N LEU A 104 1.14 -0.84 18.00
CA LEU A 104 1.17 0.54 17.58
C LEU A 104 -0.12 0.99 16.86
N MET A 105 -0.96 0.02 16.43
CA MET A 105 -2.28 0.29 15.86
C MET A 105 -3.24 0.76 16.94
N ARG A 106 -4.01 1.82 16.65
CA ARG A 106 -4.93 2.49 17.58
C ARG A 106 -6.38 2.14 17.36
N CYS A 107 -6.68 1.42 16.29
CA CYS A 107 -8.03 1.02 15.95
C CYS A 107 -8.07 -0.41 15.41
N ASP A 108 -9.26 -0.98 15.31
CA ASP A 108 -9.46 -2.33 14.81
C ASP A 108 -9.51 -2.36 13.28
N THR A 109 -9.15 -3.51 12.69
CA THR A 109 -9.30 -3.73 11.25
C THR A 109 -10.72 -4.18 10.92
N LEU A 110 -11.19 -3.85 9.72
CA LEU A 110 -12.43 -4.39 9.13
C LEU A 110 -12.39 -5.92 9.13
N LEU A 111 -11.22 -6.49 8.80
CA LEU A 111 -11.01 -7.93 8.71
C LEU A 111 -11.30 -8.63 10.04
N ALA A 112 -10.73 -8.15 11.14
CA ALA A 112 -10.99 -8.68 12.48
C ALA A 112 -12.46 -8.50 12.90
N LYS A 113 -13.07 -7.33 12.60
CA LYS A 113 -14.47 -7.07 12.97
C LYS A 113 -15.47 -7.91 12.19
N PHE A 114 -15.22 -8.18 10.91
CA PHE A 114 -16.03 -9.13 10.16
C PHE A 114 -15.90 -10.56 10.71
N ALA A 115 -14.66 -10.98 11.05
CA ALA A 115 -14.43 -12.29 11.67
C ALA A 115 -15.12 -12.40 13.03
N ASP A 116 -15.03 -11.38 13.91
CA ASP A 116 -15.75 -11.30 15.18
C ASP A 116 -17.29 -11.46 15.00
N ALA A 117 -17.80 -10.98 13.87
CA ALA A 117 -19.22 -11.11 13.52
C ALA A 117 -19.59 -12.46 12.86
N GLY A 118 -18.63 -13.36 12.67
CA GLY A 118 -18.80 -14.70 12.13
C GLY A 118 -18.51 -14.86 10.64
N ALA A 119 -17.92 -13.86 9.97
CA ALA A 119 -17.48 -14.00 8.59
C ALA A 119 -16.21 -14.88 8.51
N LYS A 120 -16.13 -15.70 7.48
CA LYS A 120 -14.89 -16.39 7.11
C LYS A 120 -13.97 -15.39 6.41
N VAL A 121 -12.86 -15.03 7.04
CA VAL A 121 -11.93 -14.03 6.53
C VAL A 121 -10.58 -14.68 6.21
N VAL A 122 -10.03 -14.33 5.03
CA VAL A 122 -8.73 -14.77 4.55
C VAL A 122 -7.88 -13.56 4.18
N VAL A 123 -6.64 -13.56 4.64
CA VAL A 123 -5.64 -12.54 4.32
C VAL A 123 -4.39 -13.21 3.76
N ILE A 124 -3.96 -12.79 2.58
CA ILE A 124 -2.73 -13.28 1.96
C ILE A 124 -1.91 -12.07 1.53
N THR A 125 -0.69 -11.99 2.00
CA THR A 125 0.24 -10.89 1.67
C THR A 125 1.57 -11.43 1.15
N ALA A 126 2.32 -10.61 0.44
CA ALA A 126 3.63 -10.98 -0.06
C ALA A 126 4.62 -11.21 1.10
N LYS A 127 4.77 -10.22 1.99
CA LYS A 127 5.81 -10.19 3.02
C LYS A 127 5.28 -10.40 4.43
N ASP A 128 6.00 -11.17 5.24
CA ASP A 128 5.58 -11.55 6.59
C ASP A 128 5.51 -10.36 7.57
N LYS A 129 6.29 -9.31 7.36
CA LYS A 129 6.23 -8.11 8.22
C LYS A 129 4.84 -7.48 8.23
N LEU A 130 4.21 -7.33 7.07
CA LEU A 130 2.87 -6.75 6.92
C LEU A 130 1.79 -7.71 7.46
N ARG A 131 1.97 -9.02 7.29
CA ARG A 131 1.04 -10.06 7.75
C ARG A 131 0.63 -9.88 9.21
N ARG A 132 1.58 -9.54 10.08
CA ARG A 132 1.31 -9.41 11.54
C ARG A 132 0.32 -8.30 11.85
N GLN A 133 0.38 -7.18 11.13
CA GLN A 133 -0.54 -6.06 11.32
C GLN A 133 -1.89 -6.34 10.69
N LEU A 134 -1.92 -6.92 9.48
CA LEU A 134 -3.16 -7.31 8.80
C LEU A 134 -3.93 -8.39 9.58
N GLY A 135 -3.22 -9.33 10.19
CA GLY A 135 -3.77 -10.39 11.04
C GLY A 135 -4.02 -9.99 12.50
N ASN A 136 -3.86 -8.71 12.86
CA ASN A 136 -4.05 -8.26 14.24
C ASN A 136 -5.49 -8.54 14.72
N LYS A 137 -5.62 -9.35 15.76
CA LYS A 137 -6.91 -9.80 16.35
C LYS A 137 -7.82 -10.56 15.36
N LEU A 138 -7.33 -11.04 14.25
CA LEU A 138 -8.11 -11.77 13.26
C LEU A 138 -8.28 -13.23 13.68
N ASP A 139 -9.53 -13.65 13.90
CA ASP A 139 -9.91 -15.07 13.97
C ASP A 139 -10.23 -15.55 12.54
N GLY A 140 -9.22 -16.01 11.83
CA GLY A 140 -9.32 -16.36 10.41
C GLY A 140 -8.00 -16.87 9.84
N VAL A 141 -7.92 -16.92 8.52
CA VAL A 141 -6.68 -17.30 7.82
C VAL A 141 -5.84 -16.08 7.51
N CYS A 142 -4.55 -16.10 7.93
CA CYS A 142 -3.62 -15.02 7.61
C CYS A 142 -2.20 -15.55 7.41
N PHE A 143 -1.67 -15.51 6.19
CA PHE A 143 -0.31 -15.95 5.88
C PHE A 143 0.36 -15.08 4.81
N SER A 144 1.68 -15.26 4.64
CA SER A 144 2.46 -14.60 3.58
C SER A 144 2.97 -15.62 2.57
N SER A 145 3.10 -15.23 1.30
CA SER A 145 3.73 -16.07 0.28
C SER A 145 5.23 -16.27 0.54
N GLU A 146 5.89 -15.27 1.15
CA GLU A 146 7.29 -15.34 1.57
C GLU A 146 7.58 -16.53 2.50
N LYS A 147 6.60 -16.90 3.35
CA LYS A 147 6.71 -17.96 4.36
C LYS A 147 5.55 -18.95 4.27
N ALA A 148 5.15 -19.29 3.05
CA ALA A 148 4.01 -20.18 2.83
C ALA A 148 4.26 -21.61 3.36
N ASP A 149 5.51 -22.06 3.38
CA ASP A 149 5.94 -23.36 3.93
C ASP A 149 5.99 -23.39 5.46
N GLU A 150 6.08 -22.24 6.11
CA GLU A 150 6.06 -22.10 7.57
C GLU A 150 4.63 -21.97 8.15
N ALA A 151 3.59 -21.88 7.28
CA ALA A 151 2.23 -21.65 7.72
C ALA A 151 1.68 -22.81 8.56
N THR A 152 1.10 -22.51 9.72
CA THR A 152 0.51 -23.49 10.64
C THR A 152 -0.94 -23.14 10.98
N LEU A 153 -1.74 -24.15 11.30
CA LEU A 153 -3.12 -23.96 11.78
C LEU A 153 -3.17 -23.02 12.99
N LYS A 154 -2.20 -23.12 13.89
CA LYS A 154 -2.18 -22.35 15.13
C LYS A 154 -1.94 -20.86 14.90
N GLU A 155 -1.02 -20.51 14.02
CA GLU A 155 -0.59 -19.13 13.82
C GLU A 155 -1.26 -18.47 12.63
N ASN A 156 -1.62 -19.26 11.62
CA ASN A 156 -2.08 -18.76 10.33
C ASN A 156 -3.51 -19.19 9.99
N GLY A 157 -4.13 -20.06 10.78
CA GLY A 157 -5.44 -20.66 10.48
C GLY A 157 -5.44 -21.62 9.30
N ILE A 158 -4.27 -21.95 8.75
CA ILE A 158 -4.09 -22.83 7.58
C ILE A 158 -2.73 -23.51 7.66
N GLU A 159 -2.63 -24.70 7.07
CA GLU A 159 -1.38 -25.44 6.85
C GLU A 159 -1.37 -26.10 5.47
N GLY A 160 -0.22 -26.63 5.03
CA GLY A 160 -0.06 -27.29 3.74
C GLY A 160 -0.30 -26.37 2.54
N VAL A 161 0.05 -25.08 2.67
CA VAL A 161 -0.24 -24.06 1.65
C VAL A 161 0.50 -24.32 0.35
N VAL A 162 1.77 -24.74 0.43
CA VAL A 162 2.62 -25.02 -0.74
C VAL A 162 2.04 -26.16 -1.57
N GLU A 163 1.63 -27.23 -0.91
CA GLU A 163 1.00 -28.41 -1.54
C GLU A 163 -0.37 -28.03 -2.15
N MET A 164 -1.17 -27.25 -1.44
CA MET A 164 -2.48 -26.80 -1.91
C MET A 164 -2.36 -25.94 -3.16
N VAL A 165 -1.41 -25.01 -3.21
CA VAL A 165 -1.19 -24.12 -4.35
C VAL A 165 -0.54 -24.87 -5.51
N GLY A 166 0.33 -25.83 -5.22
CA GLY A 166 1.10 -26.59 -6.21
C GLY A 166 2.26 -25.78 -6.84
N MET A 167 2.67 -24.72 -6.19
CA MET A 167 3.82 -23.88 -6.56
C MET A 167 4.88 -23.95 -5.44
N PRO A 168 6.19 -23.91 -5.77
CA PRO A 168 7.23 -23.81 -4.75
C PRO A 168 7.14 -22.46 -4.01
N VAL A 169 7.75 -22.36 -2.82
CA VAL A 169 7.90 -21.08 -2.13
C VAL A 169 8.66 -20.11 -3.02
N PRO A 170 8.09 -18.94 -3.35
CA PRO A 170 8.72 -18.01 -4.28
C PRO A 170 9.93 -17.30 -3.66
N LEU A 171 10.84 -16.84 -4.50
CA LEU A 171 11.90 -15.94 -4.07
C LEU A 171 11.32 -14.57 -3.69
N VAL A 172 11.83 -13.96 -2.63
CA VAL A 172 11.35 -12.66 -2.11
C VAL A 172 11.41 -11.55 -3.17
N TYR A 173 12.41 -11.59 -4.05
CA TYR A 173 12.60 -10.62 -5.13
C TYR A 173 12.25 -11.24 -6.48
N SER A 174 10.98 -11.60 -6.65
CA SER A 174 10.46 -12.17 -7.89
C SER A 174 8.98 -11.79 -8.12
N ALA A 175 8.52 -11.89 -9.37
CA ALA A 175 7.11 -11.71 -9.73
C ALA A 175 6.24 -12.83 -9.14
N GLU A 176 6.80 -14.03 -9.02
CA GLU A 176 6.14 -15.23 -8.49
C GLU A 176 5.70 -15.05 -7.03
N LEU A 177 6.35 -14.13 -6.27
CA LEU A 177 5.90 -13.81 -4.91
C LEU A 177 4.47 -13.27 -4.90
N SER A 178 4.12 -12.42 -5.86
CA SER A 178 2.76 -11.90 -6.06
C SER A 178 1.85 -12.91 -6.74
N GLU A 179 2.33 -13.67 -7.71
CA GLU A 179 1.54 -14.71 -8.38
C GLU A 179 1.05 -15.77 -7.39
N PHE A 180 1.90 -16.20 -6.45
CA PHE A 180 1.53 -17.18 -5.43
C PHE A 180 0.32 -16.72 -4.59
N ILE A 181 0.21 -15.41 -4.30
CA ILE A 181 -0.93 -14.83 -3.56
C ILE A 181 -2.23 -15.10 -4.29
N PHE A 182 -2.26 -14.83 -5.59
CA PHE A 182 -3.46 -15.02 -6.41
C PHE A 182 -3.79 -16.50 -6.62
N ALA A 183 -2.78 -17.32 -6.89
CA ALA A 183 -2.96 -18.76 -7.00
C ALA A 183 -3.53 -19.38 -5.72
N ALA A 184 -2.99 -18.99 -4.56
CA ALA A 184 -3.51 -19.39 -3.26
C ALA A 184 -4.93 -18.87 -3.03
N GLY A 185 -5.19 -17.60 -3.37
CA GLY A 185 -6.51 -16.97 -3.26
C GLY A 185 -7.58 -17.73 -4.04
N VAL A 186 -7.31 -18.08 -5.29
CA VAL A 186 -8.23 -18.87 -6.13
C VAL A 186 -8.47 -20.26 -5.51
N LYS A 187 -7.40 -20.97 -5.09
CA LYS A 187 -7.53 -22.29 -4.47
C LYS A 187 -8.35 -22.29 -3.18
N ILE A 188 -8.13 -21.27 -2.32
CA ILE A 188 -8.92 -21.12 -1.09
C ILE A 188 -10.37 -20.74 -1.42
N MET A 189 -10.60 -19.88 -2.42
CA MET A 189 -11.94 -19.53 -2.84
C MET A 189 -12.72 -20.75 -3.37
N GLU A 190 -12.08 -21.59 -4.18
CA GLU A 190 -12.66 -22.85 -4.68
C GLU A 190 -13.00 -23.85 -3.54
N ARG A 191 -12.12 -23.97 -2.54
CA ARG A 191 -12.22 -24.96 -1.48
C ARG A 191 -13.16 -24.53 -0.34
N ASP A 192 -12.97 -23.31 0.17
CA ASP A 192 -13.51 -22.86 1.46
C ASP A 192 -14.57 -21.75 1.34
N ARG A 193 -14.64 -21.08 0.17
CA ARG A 193 -15.55 -19.94 -0.10
C ARG A 193 -15.62 -18.95 1.08
N PRO A 194 -14.51 -18.24 1.40
CA PRO A 194 -14.54 -17.20 2.43
C PRO A 194 -15.48 -16.06 2.03
N ASP A 195 -16.05 -15.39 3.05
CA ASP A 195 -16.92 -14.22 2.85
C ASP A 195 -16.10 -12.99 2.41
N ILE A 196 -14.89 -12.83 2.98
CA ILE A 196 -13.97 -11.73 2.67
C ILE A 196 -12.56 -12.27 2.50
N MET A 197 -11.91 -11.82 1.44
CA MET A 197 -10.50 -12.09 1.17
C MET A 197 -9.76 -10.79 0.90
N TYR A 198 -8.60 -10.57 1.54
CA TYR A 198 -7.70 -9.47 1.29
C TYR A 198 -6.37 -10.00 0.73
N LEU A 199 -6.02 -9.54 -0.46
CA LEU A 199 -4.80 -9.93 -1.17
C LEU A 199 -3.90 -8.72 -1.37
N SER A 200 -2.66 -8.76 -0.89
CA SER A 200 -1.71 -7.64 -1.02
C SER A 200 -0.40 -8.12 -1.63
N THR A 201 -0.05 -7.56 -2.78
CA THR A 201 1.14 -7.93 -3.57
C THR A 201 2.41 -7.23 -3.06
N THR A 202 3.47 -7.25 -3.85
CA THR A 202 4.69 -6.47 -3.67
C THR A 202 5.02 -5.71 -4.96
N ASP A 203 5.65 -4.56 -4.83
CA ASP A 203 5.99 -3.61 -5.88
C ASP A 203 7.34 -3.89 -6.58
N TYR A 204 7.84 -5.12 -6.47
CA TYR A 204 9.12 -5.51 -7.07
C TYR A 204 9.20 -5.18 -8.57
N ILE A 205 8.13 -5.46 -9.32
CA ILE A 205 8.06 -5.17 -10.76
C ILE A 205 7.99 -3.66 -10.99
N GLN A 206 7.22 -2.92 -10.23
CA GLN A 206 7.01 -1.49 -10.37
C GLN A 206 8.27 -0.66 -10.09
N HIS A 207 9.13 -1.13 -9.19
CA HIS A 207 10.43 -0.52 -8.95
C HIS A 207 11.41 -0.66 -10.12
N LYS A 208 11.26 -1.70 -10.96
CA LYS A 208 12.19 -2.01 -12.05
C LYS A 208 11.69 -1.68 -13.44
N HIS A 209 10.38 -1.76 -13.64
CA HIS A 209 9.78 -1.72 -14.96
C HIS A 209 8.70 -0.64 -15.05
N ALA A 210 8.86 0.27 -16.00
CA ALA A 210 7.89 1.33 -16.25
C ALA A 210 6.57 0.79 -16.80
N PRO A 211 5.45 1.53 -16.65
CA PRO A 211 4.20 1.25 -17.35
C PRO A 211 4.42 1.04 -18.85
N GLY A 212 3.72 0.07 -19.44
CA GLY A 212 3.84 -0.26 -20.87
C GLY A 212 5.04 -1.12 -21.25
N SER A 213 6.02 -1.33 -20.36
CA SER A 213 7.13 -2.24 -20.64
C SER A 213 6.63 -3.69 -20.77
N PRO A 214 7.28 -4.55 -21.59
CA PRO A 214 6.84 -5.93 -21.76
C PRO A 214 6.71 -6.70 -20.44
N VAL A 215 7.68 -6.56 -19.52
CA VAL A 215 7.67 -7.24 -18.22
C VAL A 215 6.52 -6.76 -17.35
N ALA A 216 6.29 -5.44 -17.28
CA ALA A 216 5.15 -4.89 -16.55
C ALA A 216 3.83 -5.38 -17.14
N ASN A 217 3.67 -5.31 -18.47
CA ASN A 217 2.45 -5.78 -19.14
C ASN A 217 2.20 -7.28 -18.92
N ASP A 218 3.24 -8.13 -18.90
CA ASP A 218 3.12 -9.55 -18.61
C ASP A 218 2.69 -9.81 -17.16
N PHE A 219 3.24 -9.04 -16.21
CA PHE A 219 2.86 -9.11 -14.80
C PHE A 219 1.38 -8.71 -14.59
N TYR A 220 0.92 -7.64 -15.21
CA TYR A 220 -0.48 -7.20 -15.13
C TYR A 220 -1.41 -8.17 -15.87
N ALA A 221 -0.99 -8.80 -16.98
CA ALA A 221 -1.74 -9.83 -17.66
C ALA A 221 -1.92 -11.11 -16.80
N MET A 222 -0.90 -11.47 -16.04
CA MET A 222 -0.98 -12.58 -15.08
C MET A 222 -2.07 -12.29 -14.03
N MET A 223 -2.05 -11.10 -13.42
CA MET A 223 -3.04 -10.71 -12.42
C MET A 223 -4.46 -10.67 -12.99
N ASP A 224 -4.65 -10.11 -14.18
CA ASP A 224 -5.93 -10.05 -14.89
C ASP A 224 -6.55 -11.45 -15.04
N GLY A 225 -5.71 -12.45 -15.37
CA GLY A 225 -6.15 -13.84 -15.48
C GLY A 225 -6.65 -14.44 -14.16
N TYR A 226 -6.03 -14.12 -13.05
CA TYR A 226 -6.50 -14.56 -11.72
C TYR A 226 -7.75 -13.82 -11.27
N TRP A 227 -7.84 -12.50 -11.54
CA TRP A 227 -9.05 -11.71 -11.22
C TRP A 227 -10.26 -12.21 -12.02
N ALA A 228 -10.05 -12.59 -13.29
CA ALA A 228 -11.09 -13.23 -14.09
C ALA A 228 -11.58 -14.57 -13.50
N GLN A 229 -10.67 -15.38 -12.95
CA GLN A 229 -11.03 -16.63 -12.28
C GLN A 229 -11.88 -16.35 -11.01
N LEU A 230 -11.49 -15.38 -10.18
CA LEU A 230 -12.25 -15.00 -8.99
C LEU A 230 -13.64 -14.46 -9.35
N ASP A 231 -13.74 -13.64 -10.40
CA ASP A 231 -15.04 -13.15 -10.90
C ASP A 231 -15.91 -14.31 -11.41
N ALA A 232 -15.33 -15.28 -12.14
CA ALA A 232 -16.05 -16.47 -12.60
C ALA A 232 -16.54 -17.37 -11.46
N LEU A 233 -15.87 -17.34 -10.29
CA LEU A 233 -16.33 -17.99 -9.06
C LEU A 233 -17.46 -17.19 -8.36
N GLY A 234 -17.91 -16.08 -8.93
CA GLY A 234 -19.00 -15.25 -8.42
C GLY A 234 -18.58 -14.18 -7.40
N CYS A 235 -17.27 -13.95 -7.25
CA CYS A 235 -16.78 -12.95 -6.31
C CYS A 235 -17.06 -11.52 -6.77
N THR A 236 -17.30 -10.63 -5.81
CA THR A 236 -17.06 -9.20 -6.02
C THR A 236 -15.56 -8.99 -5.91
N VAL A 237 -14.92 -8.58 -7.00
CA VAL A 237 -13.47 -8.29 -7.05
C VAL A 237 -13.28 -6.78 -7.05
N ALA A 238 -12.58 -6.29 -6.03
CA ALA A 238 -12.34 -4.87 -5.80
C ALA A 238 -10.83 -4.61 -5.76
N LEU A 239 -10.33 -3.74 -6.64
CA LEU A 239 -8.92 -3.47 -6.84
C LEU A 239 -8.59 -2.05 -6.39
N THR A 240 -7.50 -1.92 -5.65
CA THR A 240 -6.87 -0.63 -5.34
C THR A 240 -5.35 -0.81 -5.27
N ALA A 241 -4.63 0.26 -4.96
CA ALA A 241 -3.21 0.20 -4.63
C ALA A 241 -2.94 0.95 -3.33
N ASP A 242 -1.85 0.63 -2.70
CA ASP A 242 -1.36 1.35 -1.53
C ASP A 242 -0.69 2.68 -1.93
N HIS A 243 -0.02 2.73 -3.06
CA HIS A 243 0.56 3.94 -3.66
C HIS A 243 0.83 3.75 -5.16
N GLY A 244 1.21 4.84 -5.81
CA GLY A 244 1.76 4.84 -7.17
C GLY A 244 3.27 4.66 -7.18
N MET A 245 3.88 4.84 -8.35
CA MET A 245 5.31 4.67 -8.58
C MET A 245 5.78 5.61 -9.69
N ASN A 246 6.79 6.43 -9.44
CA ASN A 246 7.34 7.35 -10.43
C ASN A 246 8.83 7.10 -10.74
N ALA A 247 9.24 7.45 -11.96
CA ALA A 247 10.64 7.53 -12.31
C ALA A 247 11.33 8.65 -11.51
N LYS A 248 12.50 8.37 -10.94
CA LYS A 248 13.28 9.27 -10.08
C LYS A 248 14.67 9.55 -10.68
N HIS A 249 14.72 9.66 -11.96
CA HIS A 249 15.94 9.93 -12.73
C HIS A 249 15.66 10.94 -13.83
N ASP A 250 16.71 11.57 -14.30
CA ASP A 250 16.66 12.40 -15.49
C ASP A 250 16.34 11.51 -16.72
N PRO A 251 15.34 11.85 -17.52
CA PRO A 251 14.92 11.01 -18.65
C PRO A 251 15.93 10.94 -19.79
N GLU A 252 16.87 11.90 -19.88
CA GLU A 252 17.85 11.96 -20.97
C GLU A 252 19.16 11.23 -20.57
N THR A 253 19.58 11.39 -19.32
CA THR A 253 20.87 10.84 -18.85
C THR A 253 20.71 9.55 -18.07
N GLY A 254 19.54 9.28 -17.49
CA GLY A 254 19.29 8.18 -16.57
C GLY A 254 19.88 8.38 -15.17
N GLU A 255 20.51 9.53 -14.93
CA GLU A 255 21.08 9.85 -13.61
C GLU A 255 19.98 10.02 -12.57
N VAL A 256 20.23 9.50 -11.36
CA VAL A 256 19.27 9.60 -10.25
C VAL A 256 19.26 11.03 -9.71
N ASN A 257 18.06 11.59 -9.58
CA ASN A 257 17.85 12.92 -9.01
C ASN A 257 17.66 12.82 -7.48
N VAL A 258 18.65 13.22 -6.69
CA VAL A 258 18.62 13.14 -5.22
C VAL A 258 18.93 14.48 -4.57
N VAL A 259 18.16 14.84 -3.55
CA VAL A 259 18.48 15.91 -2.60
C VAL A 259 18.86 15.27 -1.26
N TYR A 260 20.12 15.36 -0.87
CA TYR A 260 20.62 14.80 0.40
C TYR A 260 20.39 15.79 1.55
N LEU A 261 19.24 15.64 2.24
CA LEU A 261 18.74 16.59 3.20
C LEU A 261 19.62 16.73 4.44
N GLN A 262 20.15 15.62 4.98
CA GLN A 262 21.00 15.65 6.18
C GLN A 262 22.28 16.41 5.92
N ASP A 263 22.94 16.14 4.79
CA ASP A 263 24.21 16.83 4.44
C ASP A 263 24.01 18.35 4.31
N LEU A 264 22.90 18.75 3.68
CA LEU A 264 22.56 20.17 3.52
C LEU A 264 22.25 20.84 4.85
N ILE A 265 21.41 20.21 5.69
CA ILE A 265 21.02 20.76 7.00
C ILE A 265 22.23 20.84 7.92
N ASP A 266 23.09 19.81 7.96
CA ASP A 266 24.33 19.83 8.76
C ASP A 266 25.26 20.94 8.30
N GLY A 267 25.34 21.21 7.00
CA GLY A 267 26.09 22.35 6.46
C GLY A 267 25.54 23.73 6.85
N TRP A 268 24.26 23.85 7.15
CA TRP A 268 23.63 25.13 7.48
C TRP A 268 23.62 25.44 8.97
N ILE A 269 23.32 24.45 9.82
CA ILE A 269 23.11 24.66 11.25
C ILE A 269 24.12 23.90 12.12
N GLY A 270 24.95 23.05 11.53
CA GLY A 270 25.96 22.22 12.20
C GLY A 270 25.50 20.78 12.43
N ALA A 271 26.44 19.85 12.33
CA ALA A 271 26.19 18.42 12.47
C ALA A 271 25.59 18.07 13.84
N GLY A 272 24.64 17.12 13.82
CA GLY A 272 23.96 16.62 15.03
C GLY A 272 22.88 17.53 15.58
N LYS A 273 22.58 18.66 14.93
CA LYS A 273 21.47 19.56 15.32
C LYS A 273 20.14 19.18 14.69
N ALA A 274 20.14 18.31 13.70
CA ALA A 274 18.96 17.76 13.09
C ALA A 274 19.14 16.26 12.81
N ARG A 275 18.02 15.54 12.71
CA ARG A 275 17.95 14.16 12.23
C ARG A 275 16.96 14.06 11.11
N VAL A 276 17.41 13.62 9.94
CA VAL A 276 16.56 13.31 8.78
C VAL A 276 16.23 11.83 8.77
N ILE A 277 14.95 11.51 8.65
CA ILE A 277 14.44 10.14 8.53
C ILE A 277 13.69 10.00 7.21
N LEU A 278 13.99 8.92 6.50
CA LEU A 278 13.26 8.46 5.33
C LEU A 278 12.40 7.25 5.74
N PRO A 279 11.14 7.45 6.21
CA PRO A 279 10.36 6.37 6.82
C PRO A 279 9.73 5.41 5.79
N ILE A 280 10.43 5.14 4.69
CA ILE A 280 10.03 4.24 3.59
C ILE A 280 10.51 2.80 3.81
N THR A 281 11.59 2.58 4.57
CA THR A 281 12.17 1.26 4.77
C THR A 281 12.69 1.10 6.20
N ASP A 282 13.30 -0.05 6.47
CA ASP A 282 13.97 -0.33 7.74
C ASP A 282 15.23 0.54 7.86
N PRO A 283 15.42 1.30 8.96
CA PRO A 283 16.59 2.15 9.16
C PRO A 283 17.91 1.37 9.24
N TYR A 284 17.85 0.06 9.47
CA TYR A 284 19.02 -0.83 9.52
C TYR A 284 19.41 -1.41 8.16
N VAL A 285 18.58 -1.21 7.13
CA VAL A 285 18.84 -1.65 5.76
C VAL A 285 19.25 -0.45 4.92
N VAL A 286 20.54 -0.36 4.60
CA VAL A 286 21.11 0.71 3.78
C VAL A 286 21.16 0.24 2.32
N HIS A 287 20.32 0.80 1.48
CA HIS A 287 20.35 0.57 0.03
C HIS A 287 19.65 1.72 -0.72
N HIS A 288 19.86 1.80 -2.03
CA HIS A 288 19.25 2.85 -2.86
C HIS A 288 17.71 2.87 -2.84
N GLY A 289 17.06 1.73 -2.63
CA GLY A 289 15.60 1.63 -2.51
C GLY A 289 14.99 2.38 -1.32
N ALA A 290 15.82 2.83 -0.36
CA ALA A 290 15.39 3.73 0.69
C ALA A 290 15.11 5.18 0.21
N LEU A 291 15.57 5.55 -0.98
CA LEU A 291 15.32 6.85 -1.59
C LEU A 291 13.86 6.95 -2.03
N GLY A 292 13.13 7.93 -1.51
CA GLY A 292 11.73 8.19 -1.81
C GLY A 292 11.45 9.69 -1.93
N SER A 293 10.17 10.05 -2.03
CA SER A 293 9.75 11.45 -2.19
C SER A 293 9.21 12.07 -0.90
N TYR A 294 9.51 11.48 0.27
CA TYR A 294 9.04 11.93 1.57
C TYR A 294 10.12 11.74 2.64
N ALA A 295 10.34 12.76 3.43
CA ALA A 295 11.25 12.72 4.56
C ALA A 295 10.66 13.47 5.77
N THR A 296 11.09 13.11 6.98
CA THR A 296 10.81 13.87 8.19
C THR A 296 12.12 14.38 8.79
N VAL A 297 12.07 15.59 9.35
CA VAL A 297 13.22 16.24 10.00
C VAL A 297 12.87 16.50 11.46
N TYR A 298 13.72 16.02 12.35
CA TYR A 298 13.66 16.30 13.79
C TYR A 298 14.76 17.30 14.12
N LEU A 299 14.43 18.39 14.83
CA LEU A 299 15.36 19.45 15.19
C LEU A 299 15.70 19.37 16.69
N ALA A 300 16.98 19.45 17.02
CA ALA A 300 17.41 19.52 18.42
C ALA A 300 17.08 20.89 19.06
N ASP A 301 16.97 21.94 18.24
CA ASP A 301 16.63 23.30 18.66
C ASP A 301 15.55 23.88 17.73
N GLU A 302 14.38 24.14 18.30
CA GLU A 302 13.24 24.70 17.58
C GLU A 302 13.52 26.06 16.95
N THR A 303 14.48 26.84 17.50
CA THR A 303 14.85 28.14 16.95
C THR A 303 15.44 28.07 15.55
N GLU A 304 15.97 26.92 15.15
CA GLU A 304 16.52 26.69 13.80
C GLU A 304 15.41 26.39 12.75
N ARG A 305 14.17 26.14 13.17
CA ARG A 305 13.07 25.73 12.27
C ARG A 305 12.87 26.68 11.09
N ALA A 306 12.79 27.98 11.36
CA ALA A 306 12.57 28.98 10.31
C ALA A 306 13.70 28.99 9.28
N THR A 307 14.96 28.92 9.72
CA THR A 307 16.14 28.89 8.86
C THR A 307 16.15 27.63 7.98
N VAL A 308 15.88 26.47 8.57
CA VAL A 308 15.86 25.18 7.85
C VAL A 308 14.70 25.16 6.84
N THR A 309 13.50 25.60 7.24
CA THR A 309 12.33 25.68 6.36
C THR A 309 12.58 26.57 5.14
N GLU A 310 13.09 27.79 5.36
CA GLU A 310 13.39 28.74 4.26
C GLU A 310 14.39 28.15 3.27
N LYS A 311 15.48 27.58 3.78
CA LYS A 311 16.54 27.02 2.92
C LYS A 311 16.07 25.76 2.15
N LEU A 312 15.33 24.86 2.80
CA LEU A 312 14.78 23.67 2.14
C LEU A 312 13.76 24.05 1.07
N SER A 313 12.88 25.02 1.35
CA SER A 313 11.86 25.49 0.39
C SER A 313 12.46 26.17 -0.84
N GLY A 314 13.69 26.66 -0.75
CA GLY A 314 14.43 27.24 -1.87
C GLY A 314 15.16 26.22 -2.77
N LEU A 315 15.15 24.92 -2.43
CA LEU A 315 15.88 23.91 -3.18
C LEU A 315 15.09 23.43 -4.40
N THR A 316 15.77 23.32 -5.53
CA THR A 316 15.24 22.61 -6.70
C THR A 316 14.98 21.15 -6.34
N GLY A 317 13.81 20.64 -6.68
CA GLY A 317 13.42 19.25 -6.43
C GLY A 317 12.69 19.03 -5.10
N VAL A 318 12.66 20.03 -4.21
CA VAL A 318 11.77 20.05 -3.04
C VAL A 318 10.43 20.67 -3.44
N ARG A 319 9.35 19.93 -3.23
CA ARG A 319 7.99 20.35 -3.55
C ARG A 319 7.36 21.18 -2.43
N GLU A 320 7.43 20.67 -1.20
CA GLU A 320 6.81 21.28 -0.02
C GLU A 320 7.68 21.02 1.21
N VAL A 321 7.72 22.00 2.08
CA VAL A 321 8.29 21.89 3.43
C VAL A 321 7.21 22.34 4.39
N LEU A 322 6.68 21.41 5.16
CA LEU A 322 5.56 21.64 6.07
C LEU A 322 6.03 21.48 7.51
N SER A 323 5.54 22.33 8.41
CA SER A 323 5.66 22.09 9.84
C SER A 323 4.89 20.81 10.23
N ASN A 324 5.19 20.25 11.40
CA ASN A 324 4.45 19.10 11.95
C ASN A 324 2.94 19.34 11.91
N ALA A 325 2.47 20.51 12.37
CA ALA A 325 1.04 20.82 12.40
C ALA A 325 0.41 20.90 11.01
N GLU A 326 1.07 21.55 10.05
CA GLU A 326 0.60 21.64 8.66
C GLU A 326 0.57 20.26 7.98
N ALA A 327 1.62 19.46 8.16
CA ALA A 327 1.68 18.12 7.60
C ALA A 327 0.61 17.19 8.21
N CYS A 328 0.38 17.29 9.52
CA CYS A 328 -0.65 16.50 10.19
C CYS A 328 -2.06 16.90 9.77
N ASP A 329 -2.33 18.15 9.52
CA ASP A 329 -3.61 18.62 9.01
C ASP A 329 -3.81 18.20 7.53
N GLN A 330 -2.80 18.45 6.69
CA GLN A 330 -2.89 18.17 5.24
C GLN A 330 -2.91 16.68 4.91
N PHE A 331 -2.11 15.86 5.60
CA PHE A 331 -1.92 14.44 5.31
C PHE A 331 -2.58 13.51 6.34
N GLU A 332 -3.33 14.07 7.29
CA GLU A 332 -4.03 13.31 8.35
C GLU A 332 -3.07 12.38 9.12
N LEU A 333 -1.94 12.93 9.61
CA LEU A 333 -0.90 12.18 10.31
C LEU A 333 -1.04 12.29 11.86
N PRO A 334 -0.52 11.29 12.62
CA PRO A 334 -0.45 11.36 14.07
C PRO A 334 0.75 12.25 14.50
N PRO A 335 0.53 13.40 15.17
CA PRO A 335 1.58 14.41 15.38
C PRO A 335 2.82 13.92 16.14
N GLU A 336 2.63 13.01 17.10
CA GLU A 336 3.71 12.47 17.91
C GLU A 336 4.56 11.40 17.20
N ARG A 337 4.21 11.04 15.95
CA ARG A 337 4.95 10.06 15.13
C ARG A 337 5.47 10.68 13.83
N VAL A 338 5.57 11.99 13.81
CA VAL A 338 6.06 12.79 12.67
C VAL A 338 7.08 13.78 13.19
N GLY A 339 8.12 14.08 12.42
CA GLY A 339 9.15 15.05 12.78
C GLY A 339 8.62 16.48 12.87
N ASP A 340 9.49 17.41 13.24
CA ASP A 340 9.19 18.85 13.32
C ASP A 340 8.87 19.45 11.94
N LEU A 341 9.51 18.90 10.89
CA LEU A 341 9.22 19.23 9.50
C LEU A 341 8.97 17.97 8.70
N VAL A 342 8.09 18.08 7.70
CA VAL A 342 7.90 17.12 6.62
C VAL A 342 8.36 17.76 5.32
N VAL A 343 9.16 17.03 4.56
CA VAL A 343 9.68 17.45 3.25
C VAL A 343 9.18 16.49 2.21
N THR A 344 8.57 17.00 1.13
CA THR A 344 8.16 16.20 -0.02
C THR A 344 8.94 16.60 -1.27
N GLY A 345 9.24 15.61 -2.12
CA GLY A 345 9.97 15.80 -3.37
C GLY A 345 9.05 16.03 -4.56
N GLU A 346 9.58 16.71 -5.59
CA GLU A 346 8.94 16.79 -6.90
C GLU A 346 8.88 15.41 -7.58
N ARG A 347 8.04 15.27 -8.62
CA ARG A 347 7.72 13.98 -9.23
C ARG A 347 8.94 13.12 -9.60
N HIS A 348 9.96 13.72 -10.18
CA HIS A 348 11.17 13.02 -10.66
C HIS A 348 12.36 13.15 -9.74
N MET A 349 12.11 13.53 -8.48
CA MET A 349 13.14 13.73 -7.46
C MET A 349 12.99 12.75 -6.33
N THR A 350 14.12 12.40 -5.71
CA THR A 350 14.15 11.69 -4.44
C THR A 350 14.81 12.53 -3.37
N LEU A 351 14.45 12.23 -2.13
CA LEU A 351 15.06 12.77 -0.93
C LEU A 351 15.92 11.69 -0.31
N GLY A 352 17.18 12.00 -0.04
CA GLY A 352 18.12 11.16 0.68
C GLY A 352 18.45 11.72 2.05
N SER A 353 19.02 10.90 2.93
CA SER A 353 19.62 11.37 4.17
C SER A 353 20.98 11.99 3.89
N SER A 354 22.05 11.20 3.87
CA SER A 354 23.43 11.61 3.52
C SER A 354 23.92 10.80 2.33
N ALA A 355 24.75 11.39 1.49
CA ALA A 355 25.25 10.74 0.28
C ALA A 355 26.00 9.42 0.55
N ASP A 356 26.72 9.34 1.66
CA ASP A 356 27.44 8.14 2.10
C ASP A 356 26.55 6.97 2.54
N LYS A 357 25.26 7.23 2.79
CA LYS A 357 24.29 6.20 3.22
C LYS A 357 23.50 5.59 2.06
N HIS A 358 23.66 6.10 0.85
CA HIS A 358 22.91 5.63 -0.32
C HIS A 358 23.88 5.20 -1.43
N ASP A 359 24.17 3.89 -1.48
CA ASP A 359 25.00 3.32 -2.55
C ASP A 359 24.15 3.09 -3.81
N LEU A 360 24.37 3.91 -4.82
CA LEU A 360 23.67 3.83 -6.10
C LEU A 360 24.43 2.95 -7.13
N SER A 361 25.61 2.43 -6.78
CA SER A 361 26.45 1.64 -7.72
C SER A 361 25.80 0.30 -8.12
N GLY A 362 24.86 -0.21 -7.32
CA GLY A 362 24.12 -1.44 -7.60
C GLY A 362 22.88 -1.27 -8.50
N LEU A 363 22.57 -0.05 -8.95
CA LEU A 363 21.43 0.17 -9.86
C LEU A 363 21.72 -0.43 -11.24
N THR A 364 20.89 -1.41 -11.63
CA THR A 364 20.93 -2.00 -12.98
C THR A 364 19.88 -1.39 -13.90
N GLU A 365 18.87 -0.75 -13.34
CA GLU A 365 17.77 -0.08 -14.03
C GLU A 365 17.60 1.35 -13.46
N PRO A 366 17.07 2.29 -14.24
CA PRO A 366 16.80 3.64 -13.75
C PRO A 366 15.87 3.61 -12.53
N LEU A 367 16.22 4.37 -11.48
CA LEU A 367 15.50 4.38 -10.22
C LEU A 367 14.02 4.75 -10.41
N ARG A 368 13.15 3.96 -9.83
CA ARG A 368 11.72 4.23 -9.63
C ARG A 368 11.42 4.13 -8.15
N SER A 369 10.65 5.07 -7.62
CA SER A 369 10.32 5.12 -6.20
C SER A 369 9.05 5.91 -5.95
N HIS A 370 8.67 6.02 -4.67
CA HIS A 370 7.41 6.59 -4.21
C HIS A 370 7.59 7.29 -2.84
N GLY A 371 6.51 7.77 -2.23
CA GLY A 371 6.50 8.29 -0.86
C GLY A 371 5.79 9.63 -0.72
N GLY A 372 5.77 10.45 -1.75
CA GLY A 372 5.21 11.79 -1.72
C GLY A 372 3.81 11.92 -2.32
N PRO A 373 3.28 13.14 -2.39
CA PRO A 373 1.98 13.42 -3.01
C PRO A 373 1.93 13.09 -4.51
N THR A 374 3.07 13.02 -5.18
CA THR A 374 3.15 12.71 -6.62
C THR A 374 2.85 11.26 -6.95
N GLU A 375 2.90 10.37 -5.96
CA GLU A 375 2.56 8.94 -6.05
C GLU A 375 1.21 8.62 -5.37
N GLN A 376 0.39 9.64 -5.09
CA GLN A 376 -0.85 9.50 -4.34
C GLN A 376 -2.00 8.90 -5.16
N ARG A 377 -2.02 9.12 -6.47
CA ARG A 377 -3.11 8.65 -7.33
C ARG A 377 -3.03 7.16 -7.60
N VAL A 378 -4.11 6.44 -7.29
CA VAL A 378 -4.21 4.98 -7.39
C VAL A 378 -5.55 4.56 -7.98
N PRO A 379 -5.66 3.36 -8.58
CA PRO A 379 -6.94 2.85 -9.06
C PRO A 379 -7.88 2.53 -7.89
N LEU A 380 -9.17 2.66 -8.13
CA LEU A 380 -10.25 2.12 -7.32
C LEU A 380 -11.29 1.52 -8.25
N ILE A 381 -11.25 0.21 -8.40
CA ILE A 381 -12.01 -0.52 -9.42
C ILE A 381 -12.81 -1.63 -8.76
N VAL A 382 -14.07 -1.78 -9.14
CA VAL A 382 -14.91 -2.90 -8.68
C VAL A 382 -15.57 -3.53 -9.90
N ASN A 383 -15.54 -4.86 -10.01
CA ASN A 383 -16.14 -5.60 -11.12
C ASN A 383 -17.69 -5.54 -11.15
N ARG A 384 -18.27 -4.74 -10.28
CA ARG A 384 -19.73 -4.49 -10.17
C ARG A 384 -19.99 -2.99 -10.32
N ALA A 385 -21.12 -2.65 -10.90
CA ALA A 385 -21.58 -1.27 -10.94
C ALA A 385 -21.94 -0.77 -9.52
N ALA A 386 -21.67 0.49 -9.25
CA ALA A 386 -22.02 1.17 -7.99
C ALA A 386 -22.86 2.44 -8.27
N PRO A 387 -24.12 2.29 -8.70
CA PRO A 387 -24.94 3.42 -9.18
C PRO A 387 -25.28 4.41 -8.07
N GLY A 388 -25.24 3.98 -6.80
CA GLY A 388 -25.42 4.88 -5.66
C GLY A 388 -24.21 5.73 -5.29
N LEU A 389 -23.05 5.48 -5.91
CA LEU A 389 -21.83 6.26 -5.69
C LEU A 389 -21.83 7.47 -6.63
N ALA A 390 -21.92 8.68 -6.07
CA ALA A 390 -21.90 9.89 -6.88
C ALA A 390 -20.57 10.05 -7.65
N SER A 391 -20.64 10.56 -8.87
CA SER A 391 -19.48 10.65 -9.78
C SER A 391 -18.38 11.58 -9.27
N ASP A 392 -18.73 12.58 -8.45
CA ASP A 392 -17.87 13.59 -7.86
C ASP A 392 -17.44 13.26 -6.41
N THR A 393 -17.84 12.10 -5.87
CA THR A 393 -17.39 11.67 -4.53
C THR A 393 -15.87 11.54 -4.51
N PRO A 394 -15.16 12.29 -3.67
CA PRO A 394 -13.73 12.09 -3.44
C PRO A 394 -13.49 10.70 -2.83
N LEU A 395 -12.62 9.92 -3.44
CA LEU A 395 -12.30 8.58 -2.98
C LEU A 395 -10.86 8.49 -2.47
N ARG A 396 -10.69 7.75 -1.40
CA ARG A 396 -9.39 7.34 -0.88
C ARG A 396 -9.22 5.84 -1.15
N ASN A 397 -7.98 5.36 -1.24
CA ASN A 397 -7.74 3.92 -1.41
C ASN A 397 -8.45 3.09 -0.35
N PHE A 398 -8.55 3.60 0.87
CA PHE A 398 -9.28 2.98 1.98
C PHE A 398 -10.82 3.10 1.89
N SER A 399 -11.35 3.71 0.82
CA SER A 399 -12.78 3.65 0.50
C SER A 399 -13.18 2.34 -0.19
N ILE A 400 -12.22 1.48 -0.58
CA ILE A 400 -12.49 0.30 -1.40
C ILE A 400 -13.49 -0.67 -0.76
N PHE A 401 -13.37 -0.94 0.55
CA PHE A 401 -14.34 -1.77 1.27
C PHE A 401 -15.72 -1.14 1.33
N ASP A 402 -15.79 0.18 1.55
CA ASP A 402 -17.05 0.94 1.58
C ASP A 402 -17.74 0.88 0.22
N VAL A 403 -17.00 1.14 -0.86
CA VAL A 403 -17.55 1.07 -2.23
C VAL A 403 -18.02 -0.34 -2.56
N ALA A 404 -17.23 -1.36 -2.26
CA ALA A 404 -17.55 -2.75 -2.58
C ALA A 404 -18.71 -3.32 -1.77
N LEU A 405 -18.86 -2.94 -0.50
CA LEU A 405 -19.87 -3.49 0.39
C LEU A 405 -21.18 -2.69 0.40
N ASN A 406 -21.11 -1.35 0.30
CA ASN A 406 -22.26 -0.49 0.47
C ASN A 406 -22.86 0.01 -0.85
N PHE A 407 -22.09 0.03 -1.94
CA PHE A 407 -22.53 0.62 -3.21
C PHE A 407 -22.55 -0.36 -4.39
N ALA A 408 -21.71 -1.41 -4.38
CA ALA A 408 -21.65 -2.36 -5.47
C ALA A 408 -22.91 -3.23 -5.58
N GLU A 409 -23.49 -3.34 -6.76
CA GLU A 409 -24.65 -4.18 -7.05
C GLU A 409 -24.23 -5.64 -7.26
N VAL A 410 -24.69 -6.55 -6.41
CA VAL A 410 -24.45 -7.98 -6.57
C VAL A 410 -25.61 -8.60 -7.33
N PRO A 411 -25.40 -9.24 -8.50
CA PRO A 411 -26.44 -9.92 -9.26
C PRO A 411 -27.13 -11.02 -8.43
N GLU A 412 -28.44 -11.21 -8.60
CA GLU A 412 -29.20 -12.23 -7.87
C GLU A 412 -28.62 -13.65 -8.01
N GLN A 413 -28.06 -13.97 -9.17
CA GLN A 413 -27.41 -15.26 -9.42
C GLN A 413 -26.17 -15.51 -8.57
N ALA A 414 -25.46 -14.45 -8.16
CA ALA A 414 -24.30 -14.53 -7.28
C ALA A 414 -24.70 -14.61 -5.78
N ARG A 415 -25.93 -14.18 -5.43
CA ARG A 415 -26.48 -14.23 -4.07
C ARG A 415 -26.87 -15.65 -3.63
N GLY A 416 -27.22 -16.52 -4.57
CA GLY A 416 -27.71 -17.89 -4.32
C GLY A 416 -26.64 -18.98 -4.24
N ALA A 417 -25.38 -18.67 -4.49
CA ALA A 417 -24.27 -19.64 -4.43
C ALA A 417 -23.66 -19.80 -3.02
N ALA A 418 -24.25 -19.16 -2.01
CA ALA A 418 -23.81 -19.17 -0.61
C ALA A 418 -24.62 -20.11 0.32
N GLU A 419 -25.54 -20.92 -0.26
CA GLU A 419 -26.27 -21.98 0.46
C GLU A 419 -25.57 -23.35 0.28
#